data_af84ec34227d7f5f727e5a1eda8d3870
#
_entry.id   af84ec34227d7f5f727e5a1eda8d3870
#
_cell.length_a   1.000
_cell.length_b   1.000
_cell.length_c   1.000
_cell.angle_alpha   90.00
_cell.angle_beta   90.00
_cell.angle_gamma   90.00
#
_symmetry.space_group_name_H-M   'P 1'
#
loop_
_entity.id
_entity.type
_entity.pdbx_description
1 polymer ?
#
loop_
_entity_poly.entity_id
_entity_poly.type
_entity_poly.pdbx_seq_one_letter_code
_entity_poly.pdbx_strand_id
1 'polypeptide(L)'
;MNRRHFIQSTLAASLATAATAAVAHGDHSHSGHDHAYNHAGHGAAAENVRFAAVHSAALSCVGAGKNCLAHCVRLLSAGDQSMAQCAKNVNQMLALCTAVMDLAAQNSDLLPQVARACVKACEACAAACKEHINHHAECRACYESCVKCAQECGKITA
;
A
#
# COMPACT_ATOMS: atom_id res chain seq x y z
N MET A 1 26.64 30.53 -11.06
CA MET A 1 25.35 31.21 -10.78
C MET A 1 24.75 30.61 -9.52
N ASN A 2 24.87 31.31 -8.39
CA ASN A 2 24.46 30.86 -7.05
C ASN A 2 22.97 31.06 -6.85
N ARG A 3 22.21 29.95 -6.65
CA ARG A 3 20.81 30.00 -6.23
C ARG A 3 20.67 29.57 -4.75
N ARG A 4 21.32 30.35 -3.88
CA ARG A 4 21.12 30.28 -2.43
C ARG A 4 20.73 31.66 -1.93
N HIS A 5 19.50 32.05 -2.06
CA HIS A 5 18.85 33.11 -1.30
C HIS A 5 17.37 33.04 -1.63
N PHE A 6 16.59 32.54 -0.73
CA PHE A 6 15.21 32.94 -0.45
C PHE A 6 14.60 31.98 0.54
N ILE A 7 14.55 32.35 1.75
CA ILE A 7 13.48 32.18 2.73
C ILE A 7 14.02 32.66 4.08
N GLN A 8 13.92 33.95 4.30
CA GLN A 8 13.79 34.56 5.61
C GLN A 8 12.54 35.42 5.52
N SER A 9 11.50 35.07 6.24
CA SER A 9 10.40 35.99 6.64
C SER A 9 9.48 35.24 7.61
N THR A 10 9.65 35.63 8.81
CA THR A 10 8.79 36.31 9.81
C THR A 10 7.86 35.39 10.56
N LEU A 11 8.32 35.08 11.81
CA LEU A 11 7.44 34.71 12.92
C LEU A 11 6.59 35.93 13.30
N ALA A 12 5.29 35.82 13.21
CA ALA A 12 4.32 36.65 13.90
C ALA A 12 3.65 35.83 15.01
N ALA A 13 3.98 36.14 16.24
CA ALA A 13 3.34 35.61 17.43
C ALA A 13 1.95 36.26 17.57
N SER A 14 0.90 35.44 17.64
CA SER A 14 -0.43 35.88 18.06
C SER A 14 -0.83 35.09 19.29
N LEU A 15 -0.78 35.76 20.45
CA LEU A 15 -1.43 35.33 21.68
C LEU A 15 -2.93 35.47 21.50
N ALA A 16 -3.69 34.41 21.62
CA ALA A 16 -5.14 34.45 21.79
C ALA A 16 -5.53 33.75 23.08
N THR A 17 -6.22 34.47 23.91
CA THR A 17 -6.70 34.23 25.25
C THR A 17 -7.67 33.05 25.33
N ALA A 18 -7.50 32.22 26.37
CA ALA A 18 -8.39 31.17 26.79
C ALA A 18 -9.73 31.73 27.29
N ALA A 19 -10.83 31.30 26.71
CA ALA A 19 -12.16 31.39 27.31
C ALA A 19 -12.60 30.01 27.74
N THR A 20 -12.67 29.78 29.03
CA THR A 20 -13.26 28.59 29.66
C THR A 20 -14.78 28.67 29.57
N ALA A 21 -15.39 27.85 28.76
CA ALA A 21 -16.83 27.59 28.79
C ALA A 21 -17.07 26.28 29.57
N ALA A 22 -17.64 26.39 30.75
CA ALA A 22 -18.18 25.26 31.49
C ALA A 22 -19.42 24.72 30.76
N VAL A 23 -19.37 23.48 30.31
CA VAL A 23 -20.51 22.78 29.74
C VAL A 23 -21.08 21.85 30.79
N ALA A 24 -22.30 22.13 31.19
CA ALA A 24 -23.11 21.32 32.11
C ALA A 24 -23.38 19.94 31.48
N HIS A 25 -23.10 18.88 32.26
CA HIS A 25 -23.49 17.52 31.93
C HIS A 25 -25.02 17.37 32.00
N GLY A 26 -25.68 17.33 30.86
CA GLY A 26 -27.05 16.88 30.73
C GLY A 26 -27.06 15.36 30.67
N ASP A 27 -27.68 14.76 31.66
CA ASP A 27 -27.96 13.32 31.74
C ASP A 27 -29.05 13.01 30.70
N HIS A 28 -28.65 12.40 29.57
CA HIS A 28 -29.58 11.87 28.57
C HIS A 28 -29.69 10.37 28.76
N SER A 29 -30.73 9.98 29.55
CA SER A 29 -31.25 8.61 29.54
C SER A 29 -31.67 8.25 28.11
N HIS A 30 -30.87 7.48 27.39
CA HIS A 30 -31.25 6.87 26.14
C HIS A 30 -32.11 5.63 26.43
N SER A 31 -33.45 5.78 26.29
CA SER A 31 -34.35 4.67 26.12
C SER A 31 -33.88 3.80 24.97
N GLY A 32 -33.70 2.50 25.23
CA GLY A 32 -33.30 1.52 24.23
C GLY A 32 -34.30 1.47 23.08
N HIS A 33 -33.84 1.89 21.91
CA HIS A 33 -34.41 1.48 20.66
C HIS A 33 -33.64 0.27 20.20
N ASP A 34 -34.17 -0.91 20.51
CA ASP A 34 -33.78 -2.17 19.86
C ASP A 34 -34.12 -2.08 18.37
N HIS A 35 -33.25 -1.42 17.59
CA HIS A 35 -33.24 -1.64 16.16
C HIS A 35 -32.58 -3.00 15.94
N ALA A 36 -33.41 -4.04 15.95
CA ALA A 36 -33.09 -5.29 15.32
C ALA A 36 -32.81 -4.99 13.85
N TYR A 37 -31.57 -4.67 13.52
CA TYR A 37 -31.07 -4.71 12.14
C TYR A 37 -31.13 -6.17 11.72
N ASN A 38 -32.28 -6.51 11.15
CA ASN A 38 -32.44 -7.75 10.42
C ASN A 38 -31.49 -7.62 9.21
N HIS A 39 -30.24 -8.01 9.40
CA HIS A 39 -29.35 -8.35 8.31
C HIS A 39 -29.93 -9.59 7.64
N ALA A 40 -31.08 -9.40 6.96
CA ALA A 40 -31.50 -10.30 5.93
C ALA A 40 -30.28 -10.48 5.04
N GLY A 41 -29.69 -11.68 5.11
CA GLY A 41 -28.48 -12.01 4.41
C GLY A 41 -28.59 -11.54 2.98
N HIS A 42 -27.84 -10.48 2.67
CA HIS A 42 -27.29 -10.42 1.36
C HIS A 42 -26.38 -11.66 1.30
N GLY A 43 -27.00 -12.79 0.90
CA GLY A 43 -26.26 -13.84 0.29
C GLY A 43 -25.49 -13.12 -0.80
N ALA A 44 -24.27 -12.74 -0.49
CA ALA A 44 -23.29 -12.44 -1.49
C ALA A 44 -23.25 -13.75 -2.28
N ALA A 45 -24.06 -13.83 -3.35
CA ALA A 45 -23.68 -14.60 -4.49
C ALA A 45 -22.22 -14.20 -4.65
N ALA A 46 -21.31 -15.16 -4.47
CA ALA A 46 -19.90 -14.93 -4.71
C ALA A 46 -19.88 -14.38 -6.12
N GLU A 47 -19.91 -13.03 -6.23
CA GLU A 47 -19.68 -12.37 -7.48
C GLU A 47 -18.34 -12.91 -7.89
N ASN A 48 -18.38 -13.71 -8.92
CA ASN A 48 -17.24 -14.40 -9.47
C ASN A 48 -16.32 -13.28 -9.96
N VAL A 49 -15.51 -12.75 -9.05
CA VAL A 49 -14.63 -11.62 -9.32
C VAL A 49 -13.69 -12.16 -10.38
N ARG A 50 -13.94 -11.76 -11.63
CA ARG A 50 -13.22 -12.21 -12.83
C ARG A 50 -11.72 -12.26 -12.63
N PHE A 51 -11.19 -11.41 -11.75
CA PHE A 51 -9.77 -11.26 -11.49
C PHE A 51 -9.39 -11.54 -10.02
N ALA A 52 -10.17 -12.37 -9.30
CA ALA A 52 -9.94 -12.63 -7.87
C ALA A 52 -8.51 -13.13 -7.56
N ALA A 53 -7.95 -13.99 -8.40
CA ALA A 53 -6.59 -14.51 -8.22
C ALA A 53 -5.54 -13.40 -8.37
N VAL A 54 -5.70 -12.54 -9.37
CA VAL A 54 -4.82 -11.38 -9.61
C VAL A 54 -4.93 -10.38 -8.46
N HIS A 55 -6.15 -10.07 -8.01
CA HIS A 55 -6.41 -9.19 -6.88
C HIS A 55 -5.70 -9.70 -5.61
N SER A 56 -5.91 -10.97 -5.26
CA SER A 56 -5.30 -11.57 -4.07
C SER A 56 -3.77 -11.60 -4.13
N ALA A 57 -3.20 -11.91 -5.30
CA ALA A 57 -1.76 -11.90 -5.50
C ALA A 57 -1.17 -10.49 -5.38
N ALA A 58 -1.83 -9.49 -5.98
CA ALA A 58 -1.40 -8.09 -5.89
C ALA A 58 -1.50 -7.55 -4.46
N LEU A 59 -2.58 -7.85 -3.74
CA LEU A 59 -2.77 -7.49 -2.34
C LEU A 59 -1.63 -8.04 -1.45
N SER A 60 -1.31 -9.32 -1.62
CA SER A 60 -0.21 -9.97 -0.89
C SER A 60 1.14 -9.32 -1.23
N CYS A 61 1.35 -9.01 -2.51
CA CYS A 61 2.57 -8.35 -2.98
C CYS A 61 2.71 -6.93 -2.42
N VAL A 62 1.64 -6.17 -2.33
CA VAL A 62 1.63 -4.84 -1.69
C VAL A 62 1.98 -4.94 -0.21
N GLY A 63 1.41 -5.90 0.52
CA GLY A 63 1.72 -6.12 1.93
C GLY A 63 3.19 -6.44 2.17
N ALA A 64 3.70 -7.46 1.47
CA ALA A 64 5.11 -7.85 1.58
C ALA A 64 6.07 -6.73 1.11
N GLY A 65 5.71 -6.03 0.04
CA GLY A 65 6.50 -4.91 -0.48
C GLY A 65 6.62 -3.75 0.49
N LYS A 66 5.54 -3.37 1.18
CA LYS A 66 5.58 -2.30 2.20
C LYS A 66 6.52 -2.67 3.36
N ASN A 67 6.48 -3.91 3.83
CA ASN A 67 7.39 -4.39 4.88
C ASN A 67 8.84 -4.40 4.40
N CYS A 68 9.10 -4.88 3.18
CA CYS A 68 10.44 -4.87 2.58
C CYS A 68 10.96 -3.44 2.39
N LEU A 69 10.15 -2.51 1.89
CA LEU A 69 10.55 -1.11 1.71
C LEU A 69 10.92 -0.46 3.05
N ALA A 70 10.10 -0.65 4.08
CA ALA A 70 10.38 -0.13 5.42
C ALA A 70 11.70 -0.69 5.97
N HIS A 71 11.97 -1.98 5.76
CA HIS A 71 13.22 -2.62 6.12
C HIS A 71 14.42 -2.00 5.35
N CYS A 72 14.33 -1.89 4.03
CA CYS A 72 15.37 -1.27 3.22
C CYS A 72 15.67 0.18 3.65
N VAL A 73 14.65 0.99 3.91
CA VAL A 73 14.81 2.39 4.36
C VAL A 73 15.54 2.45 5.71
N ARG A 74 15.22 1.55 6.65
CA ARG A 74 15.91 1.47 7.94
C ARG A 74 17.40 1.15 7.78
N LEU A 75 17.74 0.18 6.93
CA LEU A 75 19.14 -0.19 6.68
C LEU A 75 19.91 0.92 5.95
N LEU A 76 19.29 1.55 4.96
CA LEU A 76 19.86 2.71 4.27
C LEU A 76 20.16 3.87 5.24
N SER A 77 19.25 4.11 6.19
CA SER A 77 19.45 5.13 7.24
C SER A 77 20.59 4.78 8.18
N ALA A 78 20.90 3.49 8.34
CA ALA A 78 22.06 3.00 9.07
C ALA A 78 23.35 2.98 8.25
N GLY A 79 23.31 3.41 6.99
CA GLY A 79 24.48 3.50 6.10
C GLY A 79 24.68 2.31 5.16
N ASP A 80 23.82 1.31 5.20
CA ASP A 80 23.92 0.14 4.30
C ASP A 80 23.36 0.48 2.91
N GLN A 81 24.26 0.90 2.02
CA GLN A 81 23.93 1.28 0.65
C GLN A 81 23.57 0.08 -0.25
N SER A 82 23.80 -1.15 0.17
CA SER A 82 23.48 -2.35 -0.62
C SER A 82 21.96 -2.47 -0.85
N MET A 83 21.14 -1.89 0.03
CA MET A 83 19.69 -1.89 -0.06
C MET A 83 19.10 -0.91 -1.09
N ALA A 84 19.87 -0.01 -1.67
CA ALA A 84 19.37 1.08 -2.51
C ALA A 84 18.60 0.58 -3.74
N GLN A 85 19.14 -0.42 -4.44
CA GLN A 85 18.50 -0.99 -5.63
C GLN A 85 17.23 -1.77 -5.26
N CYS A 86 17.24 -2.50 -4.14
CA CYS A 86 16.06 -3.19 -3.64
C CYS A 86 14.96 -2.17 -3.30
N ALA A 87 15.26 -1.14 -2.51
CA ALA A 87 14.31 -0.08 -2.17
C ALA A 87 13.67 0.59 -3.39
N LYS A 88 14.47 0.91 -4.41
CA LYS A 88 14.01 1.50 -5.66
C LYS A 88 13.01 0.59 -6.39
N ASN A 89 13.35 -0.69 -6.57
CA ASN A 89 12.52 -1.63 -7.30
C ASN A 89 11.24 -1.98 -6.54
N VAL A 90 11.31 -2.12 -5.21
CA VAL A 90 10.13 -2.32 -4.36
C VAL A 90 9.17 -1.13 -4.50
N ASN A 91 9.66 0.10 -4.47
CA ASN A 91 8.81 1.28 -4.61
C ASN A 91 8.10 1.33 -5.97
N GLN A 92 8.77 0.98 -7.06
CA GLN A 92 8.17 0.89 -8.39
C GLN A 92 7.12 -0.22 -8.48
N MET A 93 7.42 -1.39 -7.92
CA MET A 93 6.51 -2.52 -7.86
C MET A 93 5.25 -2.17 -7.07
N LEU A 94 5.37 -1.50 -5.93
CA LEU A 94 4.24 -1.09 -5.10
C LEU A 94 3.24 -0.23 -5.86
N ALA A 95 3.71 0.73 -6.66
CA ALA A 95 2.84 1.60 -7.46
C ALA A 95 1.98 0.78 -8.45
N LEU A 96 2.60 -0.19 -9.15
CA LEU A 96 1.91 -1.00 -10.15
C LEU A 96 1.03 -2.09 -9.53
N CYS A 97 1.48 -2.74 -8.45
CA CYS A 97 0.65 -3.73 -7.74
C CYS A 97 -0.57 -3.10 -7.09
N THR A 98 -0.47 -1.86 -6.56
CA THR A 98 -1.63 -1.13 -6.03
C THR A 98 -2.65 -0.86 -7.15
N ALA A 99 -2.19 -0.36 -8.30
CA ALA A 99 -3.07 -0.13 -9.44
C ALA A 99 -3.73 -1.42 -9.95
N VAL A 100 -2.98 -2.53 -10.02
CA VAL A 100 -3.52 -3.86 -10.39
C VAL A 100 -4.57 -4.33 -9.40
N MET A 101 -4.31 -4.20 -8.10
CA MET A 101 -5.25 -4.58 -7.03
C MET A 101 -6.58 -3.82 -7.19
N ASP A 102 -6.51 -2.51 -7.34
CA ASP A 102 -7.70 -1.65 -7.44
C ASP A 102 -8.50 -1.91 -8.73
N LEU A 103 -7.82 -2.08 -9.87
CA LEU A 103 -8.47 -2.38 -11.15
C LEU A 103 -9.06 -3.79 -11.19
N ALA A 104 -8.43 -4.75 -10.53
CA ALA A 104 -8.95 -6.11 -10.42
C ALA A 104 -10.23 -6.15 -9.58
N ALA A 105 -10.28 -5.40 -8.47
CA ALA A 105 -11.48 -5.28 -7.63
C ALA A 105 -12.67 -4.68 -8.41
N GLN A 106 -12.39 -3.80 -9.38
CA GLN A 106 -13.39 -3.14 -10.22
C GLN A 106 -13.77 -3.96 -11.47
N ASN A 107 -13.17 -5.13 -11.70
CA ASN A 107 -13.27 -5.89 -12.96
C ASN A 107 -12.98 -5.04 -14.21
N SER A 108 -12.03 -4.12 -14.12
CA SER A 108 -11.72 -3.12 -15.14
C SER A 108 -11.12 -3.73 -16.41
N ASP A 109 -11.59 -3.29 -17.57
CA ASP A 109 -11.03 -3.66 -18.88
C ASP A 109 -9.62 -3.07 -19.14
N LEU A 110 -9.17 -2.10 -18.29
CA LEU A 110 -7.81 -1.56 -18.35
C LEU A 110 -6.80 -2.50 -17.66
N LEU A 111 -7.28 -3.44 -16.84
CA LEU A 111 -6.42 -4.29 -16.03
C LEU A 111 -5.36 -5.04 -16.86
N PRO A 112 -5.63 -5.67 -18.02
CA PRO A 112 -4.62 -6.41 -18.77
C PRO A 112 -3.44 -5.54 -19.21
N GLN A 113 -3.68 -4.26 -19.50
CA GLN A 113 -2.62 -3.31 -19.89
C GLN A 113 -1.70 -2.98 -18.72
N VAL A 114 -2.29 -2.69 -17.54
CA VAL A 114 -1.52 -2.37 -16.33
C VAL A 114 -0.80 -3.62 -15.80
N ALA A 115 -1.44 -4.79 -15.89
CA ALA A 115 -0.85 -6.07 -15.49
C ALA A 115 0.43 -6.40 -16.28
N ARG A 116 0.50 -6.07 -17.57
CA ARG A 116 1.76 -6.22 -18.36
C ARG A 116 2.92 -5.41 -17.78
N ALA A 117 2.66 -4.19 -17.35
CA ALA A 117 3.67 -3.36 -16.70
C ALA A 117 4.02 -3.90 -15.31
N CYS A 118 3.02 -4.39 -14.57
CA CYS A 118 3.17 -4.99 -13.25
C CYS A 118 4.06 -6.24 -13.28
N VAL A 119 3.90 -7.12 -14.28
CA VAL A 119 4.80 -8.29 -14.47
C VAL A 119 6.25 -7.85 -14.47
N LYS A 120 6.60 -6.87 -15.31
CA LYS A 120 7.99 -6.36 -15.41
C LYS A 120 8.50 -5.77 -14.10
N ALA A 121 7.64 -5.04 -13.37
CA ALA A 121 8.03 -4.45 -12.09
C ALA A 121 8.23 -5.52 -11.01
N CYS A 122 7.36 -6.53 -10.95
CA CYS A 122 7.50 -7.66 -10.04
C CYS A 122 8.76 -8.48 -10.34
N GLU A 123 9.07 -8.74 -11.61
CA GLU A 123 10.31 -9.44 -12.01
C GLU A 123 11.56 -8.66 -11.60
N ALA A 124 11.60 -7.35 -11.85
CA ALA A 124 12.72 -6.49 -11.45
C ALA A 124 12.86 -6.40 -9.92
N CYS A 125 11.74 -6.33 -9.19
CA CYS A 125 11.73 -6.35 -7.74
C CYS A 125 12.22 -7.69 -7.20
N ALA A 126 11.72 -8.81 -7.73
CA ALA A 126 12.17 -10.15 -7.35
C ALA A 126 13.67 -10.32 -7.58
N ALA A 127 14.20 -9.89 -8.72
CA ALA A 127 15.62 -9.95 -9.00
C ALA A 127 16.47 -9.19 -7.97
N ALA A 128 16.06 -7.97 -7.61
CA ALA A 128 16.77 -7.18 -6.60
C ALA A 128 16.64 -7.77 -5.18
N CYS A 129 15.47 -8.28 -4.80
CA CYS A 129 15.28 -8.92 -3.50
C CYS A 129 16.09 -10.22 -3.37
N LYS A 130 16.26 -10.96 -4.47
CA LYS A 130 16.95 -12.26 -4.49
C LYS A 130 18.37 -12.19 -3.93
N GLU A 131 19.06 -11.08 -4.09
CA GLU A 131 20.40 -10.87 -3.56
C GLU A 131 20.42 -10.84 -2.03
N HIS A 132 19.28 -10.61 -1.38
CA HIS A 132 19.16 -10.37 0.05
C HIS A 132 18.36 -11.44 0.82
N ILE A 133 17.75 -12.41 0.14
CA ILE A 133 16.82 -13.39 0.76
C ILE A 133 17.46 -14.25 1.85
N ASN A 134 18.77 -14.46 1.83
CA ASN A 134 19.47 -15.29 2.81
C ASN A 134 19.71 -14.57 4.13
N HIS A 135 19.65 -13.24 4.13
CA HIS A 135 19.98 -12.42 5.30
C HIS A 135 18.78 -11.61 5.80
N HIS A 136 17.75 -11.38 4.97
CA HIS A 136 16.61 -10.54 5.28
C HIS A 136 15.29 -11.24 4.95
N ALA A 137 14.51 -11.55 5.99
CA ALA A 137 13.23 -12.23 5.86
C ALA A 137 12.21 -11.40 5.07
N GLU A 138 12.25 -10.07 5.21
CA GLU A 138 11.38 -9.15 4.48
C GLU A 138 11.66 -9.16 2.97
N CYS A 139 12.94 -9.27 2.58
CA CYS A 139 13.32 -9.41 1.17
C CYS A 139 12.88 -10.76 0.60
N ARG A 140 12.96 -11.83 1.39
CA ARG A 140 12.47 -13.16 1.00
C ARG A 140 10.97 -13.15 0.75
N ALA A 141 10.18 -12.64 1.71
CA ALA A 141 8.73 -12.55 1.57
C ALA A 141 8.30 -11.68 0.36
N CYS A 142 9.01 -10.58 0.12
CA CYS A 142 8.79 -9.73 -1.04
C CYS A 142 9.13 -10.45 -2.35
N TYR A 143 10.25 -11.15 -2.41
CA TYR A 143 10.63 -11.98 -3.55
C TYR A 143 9.55 -13.00 -3.92
N GLU A 144 9.11 -13.79 -2.95
CA GLU A 144 8.11 -14.85 -3.15
C GLU A 144 6.76 -14.27 -3.62
N SER A 145 6.33 -13.16 -3.02
CA SER A 145 5.08 -12.50 -3.41
C SER A 145 5.15 -11.86 -4.80
N CYS A 146 6.30 -11.29 -5.18
CA CYS A 146 6.52 -10.76 -6.52
C CYS A 146 6.46 -11.85 -7.59
N VAL A 147 7.11 -13.01 -7.35
CA VAL A 147 7.05 -14.14 -8.27
C VAL A 147 5.61 -14.59 -8.49
N LYS A 148 4.83 -14.75 -7.42
CA LYS A 148 3.42 -15.14 -7.51
C LYS A 148 2.57 -14.09 -8.22
N CYS A 149 2.76 -12.82 -7.91
CA CYS A 149 2.02 -11.73 -8.55
C CYS A 149 2.31 -11.64 -10.04
N ALA A 150 3.57 -11.76 -10.46
CA ALA A 150 3.94 -11.79 -11.87
C ALA A 150 3.27 -12.96 -12.62
N GLN A 151 3.22 -14.16 -12.00
CA GLN A 151 2.55 -15.33 -12.59
C GLN A 151 1.05 -15.10 -12.77
N GLU A 152 0.34 -14.58 -11.77
CA GLU A 152 -1.10 -14.32 -11.88
C GLU A 152 -1.41 -13.21 -12.89
N CYS A 153 -0.64 -12.12 -12.88
CA CYS A 153 -0.75 -11.06 -13.88
C CYS A 153 -0.48 -11.58 -15.30
N GLY A 154 0.50 -12.45 -15.48
CA GLY A 154 0.84 -13.06 -16.77
C GLY A 154 -0.31 -13.83 -17.41
N LYS A 155 -1.13 -14.51 -16.60
CA LYS A 155 -2.30 -15.29 -17.09
C LYS A 155 -3.37 -14.44 -17.77
N ILE A 156 -3.48 -13.17 -17.44
CA ILE A 156 -4.50 -12.25 -17.97
C ILE A 156 -3.96 -11.32 -19.05
N THR A 157 -2.69 -11.43 -19.40
CA THR A 157 -2.02 -10.56 -20.37
C THR A 157 -1.64 -11.29 -21.67
N ALA A 158 -1.92 -12.60 -21.72
CA ALA A 158 -1.68 -13.46 -22.87
C ALA A 158 -2.62 -13.16 -24.03
#